data_3c5ff01fc1ae40f9a59653dd80a7781d
#
_entry.id   3c5ff01fc1ae40f9a59653dd80a7781d
#
_cell.length_a   1.000
_cell.length_b   1.000
_cell.length_c   1.000
_cell.angle_alpha   90.00
_cell.angle_beta   90.00
_cell.angle_gamma   90.00
#
_symmetry.space_group_name_H-M   'P 1'
#
loop_
_entity.id
_entity.type
_entity.pdbx_description
1 polymer ?
#
loop_
_entity_poly.entity_id
_entity_poly.type
_entity_poly.pdbx_seq_one_letter_code
_entity_poly.pdbx_strand_id
1 'polypeptide(L)'
;MFVTKPILSPTFIWELLISITVLVRWLDSIKHDAARLFLMGDIFDYWFEYRHVVPRGYVRFLGKLASLADSGVEIHWFTGNHDIWIFDYLPSEIGIIVHRESTLMEIDGHKFFLAHGDDVGQRSRKFRFLQGLFRNKLAQRCYACIHPDFTIALAHRWSSSSRSSHSEESERYKGENEEPLVRFAKEYSLTHDVDYFIMGHRHILLDLMLSRRSRLVILGDWIKIFSYAVFDGEHLMVDIFEDSNCSTTTNSSLEGDKL
;
A
#
# COMPACT_ATOMS: atom_id res chain seq x y z
N MET A 1 -2.88 12.57 -2.74
CA MET A 1 -2.44 11.52 -3.67
C MET A 1 -2.35 10.19 -2.95
N PHE A 2 -2.87 9.10 -3.52
CA PHE A 2 -3.06 7.81 -2.84
C PHE A 2 -2.27 6.72 -3.53
N VAL A 3 -1.54 5.89 -2.76
CA VAL A 3 -0.67 4.83 -3.28
C VAL A 3 -0.71 3.59 -2.39
N THR A 4 -0.60 2.41 -2.98
CA THR A 4 -0.42 1.13 -2.31
C THR A 4 0.85 0.42 -2.80
N LYS A 5 1.28 -0.53 -2.09
CA LYS A 5 2.38 -1.50 -2.00
C LYS A 5 3.36 -1.69 -3.16
N PRO A 6 4.69 -1.71 -2.90
CA PRO A 6 5.65 -2.62 -3.53
C PRO A 6 5.88 -3.89 -2.67
N ILE A 7 5.78 -5.10 -3.23
CA ILE A 7 6.03 -6.39 -2.55
C ILE A 7 7.38 -7.01 -2.94
N LEU A 8 8.00 -7.73 -2.01
CA LEU A 8 9.29 -8.38 -2.15
C LEU A 8 9.23 -9.92 -2.05
N SER A 9 10.03 -10.60 -2.86
CA SER A 9 10.43 -12.00 -2.76
C SER A 9 11.97 -12.14 -2.91
N PRO A 10 12.65 -13.15 -2.33
CA PRO A 10 14.12 -13.27 -2.35
C PRO A 10 14.76 -13.52 -3.72
N THR A 11 14.01 -14.07 -4.68
CA THR A 11 14.39 -14.12 -6.09
C THR A 11 14.29 -12.74 -6.77
N PHE A 12 13.85 -11.75 -6.09
CA PHE A 12 13.31 -10.48 -6.52
C PHE A 12 14.00 -9.25 -5.95
N ILE A 13 15.25 -9.35 -5.54
CA ILE A 13 16.05 -8.14 -5.22
C ILE A 13 16.00 -7.16 -6.39
N TRP A 14 15.96 -7.65 -7.62
CA TRP A 14 15.85 -6.82 -8.83
C TRP A 14 14.45 -6.21 -9.01
N GLU A 15 13.38 -6.97 -8.79
CA GLU A 15 12.01 -6.43 -8.90
C GLU A 15 11.72 -5.39 -7.82
N LEU A 16 12.22 -5.61 -6.60
CA LEU A 16 12.16 -4.60 -5.54
C LEU A 16 12.88 -3.33 -5.95
N LEU A 17 14.12 -3.46 -6.40
CA LEU A 17 14.92 -2.30 -6.80
C LEU A 17 14.24 -1.54 -7.94
N ILE A 18 13.60 -2.24 -8.86
CA ILE A 18 12.80 -1.65 -9.93
C ILE A 18 11.58 -0.93 -9.33
N SER A 19 10.77 -1.61 -8.52
CA SER A 19 9.55 -1.04 -7.93
C SER A 19 9.85 0.17 -7.05
N ILE A 20 10.87 0.09 -6.19
CA ILE A 20 11.31 1.24 -5.38
C ILE A 20 11.83 2.37 -6.28
N THR A 21 12.55 2.05 -7.35
CA THR A 21 13.09 3.07 -8.25
C THR A 21 11.96 3.78 -8.98
N VAL A 22 10.96 3.04 -9.47
CA VAL A 22 9.77 3.59 -10.14
C VAL A 22 8.97 4.44 -9.15
N LEU A 23 8.76 3.95 -7.93
CA LEU A 23 8.07 4.69 -6.88
C LEU A 23 8.79 5.99 -6.52
N VAL A 24 10.12 5.97 -6.39
CA VAL A 24 10.92 7.17 -6.13
C VAL A 24 10.82 8.18 -7.27
N ARG A 25 10.81 7.74 -8.53
CA ARG A 25 10.61 8.63 -9.69
C ARG A 25 9.23 9.25 -9.71
N TRP A 26 8.20 8.46 -9.39
CA TRP A 26 6.85 8.98 -9.27
C TRP A 26 6.76 10.02 -8.13
N LEU A 27 7.34 9.75 -6.96
CA LEU A 27 7.42 10.73 -5.86
C LEU A 27 8.17 12.01 -6.28
N ASP A 28 9.16 11.90 -7.17
CA ASP A 28 9.83 13.07 -7.75
C ASP A 28 8.90 13.87 -8.65
N SER A 29 8.04 13.22 -9.42
CA SER A 29 7.13 13.90 -10.34
C SER A 29 6.05 14.72 -9.62
N ILE A 30 5.64 14.29 -8.42
CA ILE A 30 4.56 14.93 -7.64
C ILE A 30 5.05 15.99 -6.64
N LYS A 31 6.34 16.15 -6.46
CA LYS A 31 6.92 16.96 -5.37
C LYS A 31 6.55 18.44 -5.40
N HIS A 32 6.14 18.97 -6.55
CA HIS A 32 5.77 20.38 -6.71
C HIS A 32 4.26 20.62 -6.63
N ASP A 33 3.45 19.56 -6.78
CA ASP A 33 2.01 19.68 -6.92
C ASP A 33 1.25 19.04 -5.74
N ALA A 34 1.88 18.10 -5.04
CA ALA A 34 1.24 17.40 -3.92
C ALA A 34 1.22 18.25 -2.66
N ALA A 35 0.04 18.60 -2.15
CA ALA A 35 -0.12 19.14 -0.81
C ALA A 35 -0.16 18.02 0.24
N ARG A 36 -0.77 16.87 -0.08
CA ARG A 36 -0.89 15.69 0.79
C ARG A 36 -0.59 14.42 0.02
N LEU A 37 0.08 13.48 0.69
CA LEU A 37 0.38 12.14 0.18
C LEU A 37 -0.22 11.10 1.12
N PHE A 38 -1.01 10.17 0.58
CA PHE A 38 -1.62 9.08 1.33
C PHE A 38 -1.05 7.74 0.86
N LEU A 39 -0.28 7.10 1.73
CA LEU A 39 0.27 5.76 1.52
C LEU A 39 -0.71 4.74 2.13
N MET A 40 -1.35 3.95 1.26
CA MET A 40 -2.52 3.13 1.65
C MET A 40 -2.16 1.74 2.19
N GLY A 41 -1.00 1.63 2.82
CA GLY A 41 -0.55 0.43 3.52
C GLY A 41 0.14 -0.61 2.66
N ASP A 42 0.81 -1.54 3.36
CA ASP A 42 1.62 -2.57 2.75
C ASP A 42 2.73 -2.02 1.84
N ILE A 43 3.25 -0.83 2.14
CA ILE A 43 4.35 -0.23 1.38
C ILE A 43 5.64 -1.03 1.57
N PHE A 44 5.80 -1.62 2.73
CA PHE A 44 6.89 -2.56 3.00
C PHE A 44 6.37 -4.00 2.93
N ASP A 45 7.17 -4.92 2.38
CA ASP A 45 6.86 -6.35 2.43
C ASP A 45 6.93 -6.90 3.87
N TYR A 46 7.80 -6.33 4.65
CA TYR A 46 7.95 -6.57 6.07
C TYR A 46 8.57 -5.35 6.72
N TRP A 47 7.98 -4.90 7.82
CA TRP A 47 8.51 -3.82 8.64
C TRP A 47 8.31 -4.11 10.12
N PHE A 48 9.41 -4.05 10.89
CA PHE A 48 9.37 -4.09 12.34
C PHE A 48 10.40 -3.09 12.87
N GLU A 49 9.95 -2.15 13.69
CA GLU A 49 10.83 -1.18 14.32
C GLU A 49 11.39 -1.76 15.61
N TYR A 50 12.67 -2.07 15.60
CA TYR A 50 13.43 -2.34 16.79
C TYR A 50 13.82 -1.01 17.44
N ARG A 51 14.26 -1.07 18.68
CA ARG A 51 14.63 0.15 19.43
C ARG A 51 15.71 1.00 18.75
N HIS A 52 16.64 0.40 18.05
CA HIS A 52 17.81 1.07 17.46
C HIS A 52 18.10 0.65 16.02
N VAL A 53 17.29 -0.20 15.41
CA VAL A 53 17.49 -0.66 14.04
C VAL A 53 16.16 -0.81 13.31
N VAL A 54 16.20 -0.54 12.01
CA VAL A 54 15.08 -0.71 11.08
C VAL A 54 15.51 -1.60 9.91
N PRO A 55 14.58 -2.24 9.19
CA PRO A 55 14.89 -3.06 8.02
C PRO A 55 15.66 -2.31 6.94
N ARG A 56 16.60 -2.99 6.29
CA ARG A 56 17.42 -2.46 5.20
C ARG A 56 16.63 -2.44 3.88
N GLY A 57 17.15 -1.62 2.94
CA GLY A 57 16.66 -1.61 1.53
C GLY A 57 15.83 -0.40 1.16
N TYR A 58 15.31 0.35 2.12
CA TYR A 58 14.35 1.43 1.88
C TYR A 58 14.92 2.85 1.96
N VAL A 59 16.24 3.00 2.09
CA VAL A 59 16.90 4.30 2.33
C VAL A 59 16.55 5.36 1.26
N ARG A 60 16.47 4.98 -0.02
CA ARG A 60 16.12 5.92 -1.10
C ARG A 60 14.68 6.38 -1.01
N PHE A 61 13.77 5.45 -0.73
CA PHE A 61 12.35 5.73 -0.57
C PHE A 61 12.11 6.61 0.66
N LEU A 62 12.64 6.23 1.82
CA LEU A 62 12.52 7.02 3.06
C LEU A 62 13.16 8.41 2.91
N GLY A 63 14.32 8.51 2.27
CA GLY A 63 14.96 9.80 1.97
C GLY A 63 14.12 10.67 1.04
N LYS A 64 13.35 10.06 0.10
CA LYS A 64 12.43 10.80 -0.74
C LYS A 64 11.22 11.29 0.05
N LEU A 65 10.65 10.48 0.94
CA LEU A 65 9.56 10.91 1.82
C LEU A 65 10.00 12.05 2.75
N ALA A 66 11.21 11.96 3.33
CA ALA A 66 11.77 13.03 4.14
C ALA A 66 11.89 14.34 3.33
N SER A 67 12.41 14.27 2.10
CA SER A 67 12.50 15.43 1.21
C SER A 67 11.14 16.05 0.85
N LEU A 68 10.08 15.22 0.71
CA LEU A 68 8.72 15.70 0.48
C LEU A 68 8.17 16.39 1.74
N ALA A 69 8.35 15.78 2.90
CA ALA A 69 7.94 16.36 4.19
C ALA A 69 8.64 17.70 4.45
N ASP A 70 9.96 17.79 4.20
CA ASP A 70 10.75 19.03 4.31
C ASP A 70 10.26 20.10 3.33
N SER A 71 9.66 19.71 2.21
CA SER A 71 9.05 20.62 1.23
C SER A 71 7.62 21.06 1.63
N GLY A 72 7.09 20.56 2.74
CA GLY A 72 5.76 20.90 3.26
C GLY A 72 4.63 19.97 2.83
N VAL A 73 4.93 18.84 2.18
CA VAL A 73 3.92 17.83 1.86
C VAL A 73 3.51 17.06 3.13
N GLU A 74 2.23 17.08 3.46
CA GLU A 74 1.69 16.31 4.58
C GLU A 74 1.56 14.83 4.19
N ILE A 75 2.28 13.93 4.90
CA ILE A 75 2.34 12.52 4.55
C ILE A 75 1.55 11.70 5.55
N HIS A 76 0.54 10.97 5.06
CA HIS A 76 -0.28 10.03 5.80
C HIS A 76 0.07 8.60 5.41
N TRP A 77 0.24 7.72 6.41
CA TRP A 77 0.52 6.31 6.21
C TRP A 77 -0.54 5.46 6.90
N PHE A 78 -1.31 4.73 6.12
CA PHE A 78 -2.21 3.70 6.63
C PHE A 78 -1.41 2.41 6.77
N THR A 79 -1.43 1.78 7.95
CA THR A 79 -0.73 0.51 8.12
C THR A 79 -1.52 -0.62 7.47
N GLY A 80 -0.83 -1.45 6.69
CA GLY A 80 -1.36 -2.71 6.20
C GLY A 80 -0.96 -3.90 7.09
N ASN A 81 -1.21 -5.10 6.60
CA ASN A 81 -0.86 -6.31 7.35
C ASN A 81 0.63 -6.67 7.30
N HIS A 82 1.40 -6.12 6.35
CA HIS A 82 2.85 -6.32 6.23
C HIS A 82 3.69 -5.28 6.97
N ASP A 83 3.14 -4.09 7.18
CA ASP A 83 3.81 -2.97 7.84
C ASP A 83 3.08 -2.51 9.12
N ILE A 84 2.35 -3.43 9.76
CA ILE A 84 1.60 -3.21 10.99
C ILE A 84 2.47 -2.76 12.19
N TRP A 85 3.78 -3.04 12.15
CA TRP A 85 4.74 -2.76 13.22
C TRP A 85 5.57 -1.49 12.97
N ILE A 86 4.95 -0.49 12.33
CA ILE A 86 5.39 0.89 12.34
C ILE A 86 4.98 1.50 13.69
N PHE A 87 5.93 1.99 14.48
CA PHE A 87 5.67 2.54 15.80
C PHE A 87 5.92 4.04 15.85
N ASP A 88 7.15 4.45 16.01
CA ASP A 88 7.55 5.85 16.22
C ASP A 88 8.67 6.32 15.29
N TYR A 89 9.36 5.43 14.61
CA TYR A 89 10.48 5.80 13.74
C TYR A 89 10.04 6.71 12.59
N LEU A 90 9.04 6.32 11.80
CA LEU A 90 8.57 7.16 10.69
C LEU A 90 7.96 8.50 11.15
N PRO A 91 7.14 8.56 12.21
CA PRO A 91 6.70 9.82 12.79
C PRO A 91 7.83 10.72 13.29
N SER A 92 8.80 10.17 14.02
CA SER A 92 9.87 10.96 14.64
C SER A 92 10.93 11.43 13.66
N GLU A 93 11.29 10.60 12.66
CA GLU A 93 12.38 10.90 11.73
C GLU A 93 11.92 11.68 10.48
N ILE A 94 10.66 11.49 10.07
CA ILE A 94 10.15 12.05 8.82
C ILE A 94 8.93 12.97 9.05
N GLY A 95 8.24 12.84 10.19
CA GLY A 95 7.00 13.58 10.44
C GLY A 95 5.76 12.96 9.82
N ILE A 96 5.80 11.66 9.48
CA ILE A 96 4.68 10.94 8.88
C ILE A 96 3.55 10.74 9.89
N ILE A 97 2.31 10.99 9.47
CA ILE A 97 1.10 10.73 10.26
C ILE A 97 0.66 9.30 10.02
N VAL A 98 0.79 8.43 11.03
CA VAL A 98 0.47 6.99 10.90
C VAL A 98 -0.95 6.70 11.38
N HIS A 99 -1.76 6.14 10.47
CA HIS A 99 -3.12 5.65 10.73
C HIS A 99 -3.10 4.13 10.88
N ARG A 100 -3.54 3.62 12.05
CA ARG A 100 -3.60 2.17 12.35
C ARG A 100 -4.96 1.55 12.15
N GLU A 101 -5.93 2.37 11.78
CA GLU A 101 -7.33 2.00 11.56
C GLU A 101 -7.89 2.78 10.38
N SER A 102 -8.95 2.28 9.79
CA SER A 102 -9.72 3.00 8.78
C SER A 102 -10.20 4.36 9.33
N THR A 103 -10.17 5.37 8.49
CA THR A 103 -10.46 6.75 8.91
C THR A 103 -11.43 7.41 7.92
N LEU A 104 -12.46 8.06 8.43
CA LEU A 104 -13.28 8.99 7.66
C LEU A 104 -12.65 10.39 7.79
N MET A 105 -12.27 10.98 6.67
CA MET A 105 -11.59 12.26 6.61
C MET A 105 -12.30 13.19 5.62
N GLU A 106 -12.43 14.45 5.99
CA GLU A 106 -12.92 15.48 5.07
C GLU A 106 -11.72 16.17 4.40
N ILE A 107 -11.72 16.19 3.08
CA ILE A 107 -10.69 16.81 2.25
C ILE A 107 -11.40 17.73 1.25
N ASP A 108 -11.16 19.02 1.35
CA ASP A 108 -11.74 20.05 0.47
C ASP A 108 -13.27 19.93 0.31
N GLY A 109 -13.98 19.67 1.42
CA GLY A 109 -15.42 19.54 1.46
C GLY A 109 -15.99 18.19 1.04
N HIS A 110 -15.17 17.23 0.66
CA HIS A 110 -15.54 15.86 0.31
C HIS A 110 -15.17 14.86 1.40
N LYS A 111 -16.03 13.88 1.64
CA LYS A 111 -15.83 12.85 2.65
C LYS A 111 -15.16 11.61 2.06
N PHE A 112 -13.95 11.33 2.52
CA PHE A 112 -13.14 10.20 2.13
C PHE A 112 -13.13 9.14 3.23
N PHE A 113 -13.51 7.92 2.89
CA PHE A 113 -13.23 6.76 3.72
C PHE A 113 -11.91 6.14 3.24
N LEU A 114 -10.89 6.22 4.08
CA LEU A 114 -9.53 5.78 3.78
C LEU A 114 -9.19 4.57 4.62
N ALA A 115 -8.76 3.49 4.00
CA ALA A 115 -8.37 2.25 4.67
C ALA A 115 -7.36 1.47 3.85
N HIS A 116 -6.49 0.69 4.51
CA HIS A 116 -5.72 -0.31 3.76
C HIS A 116 -6.66 -1.34 3.13
N GLY A 117 -7.62 -1.86 3.85
CA GLY A 117 -8.61 -2.81 3.36
C GLY A 117 -8.57 -4.17 4.05
N ASP A 118 -7.50 -4.52 4.76
CA ASP A 118 -7.42 -5.74 5.57
C ASP A 118 -8.27 -5.64 6.84
N ASP A 119 -8.59 -4.45 7.28
CA ASP A 119 -9.33 -4.14 8.49
C ASP A 119 -10.84 -3.94 8.29
N VAL A 120 -11.34 -3.99 7.07
CA VAL A 120 -12.77 -3.79 6.74
C VAL A 120 -13.45 -5.08 6.27
N GLY A 121 -14.76 -5.16 6.46
CA GLY A 121 -15.59 -6.29 6.04
C GLY A 121 -15.55 -7.50 6.98
N GLN A 122 -16.07 -8.63 6.49
CA GLN A 122 -16.17 -9.88 7.29
C GLN A 122 -14.83 -10.59 7.37
N ARG A 123 -14.30 -10.76 8.57
CA ARG A 123 -13.00 -11.43 8.81
C ARG A 123 -13.20 -12.79 9.46
N SER A 124 -12.37 -13.77 9.08
CA SER A 124 -12.33 -15.05 9.75
C SER A 124 -11.88 -14.89 11.21
N ARG A 125 -12.39 -15.78 12.10
CA ARG A 125 -11.96 -15.79 13.51
C ARG A 125 -10.46 -16.00 13.68
N LYS A 126 -9.84 -16.79 12.79
CA LYS A 126 -8.39 -17.03 12.78
C LYS A 126 -7.61 -15.75 12.45
N PHE A 127 -8.05 -14.99 11.47
CA PHE A 127 -7.41 -13.72 11.09
C PHE A 127 -7.48 -12.69 12.22
N ARG A 128 -8.66 -12.55 12.85
CA ARG A 128 -8.84 -11.65 14.01
C ARG A 128 -7.94 -12.03 15.20
N PHE A 129 -7.79 -13.32 15.48
CA PHE A 129 -6.88 -13.80 16.54
C PHE A 129 -5.41 -13.47 16.20
N LEU A 130 -4.97 -13.74 14.98
CA LEU A 130 -3.61 -13.46 14.54
C LEU A 130 -3.30 -11.96 14.57
N GLN A 131 -4.23 -11.13 14.09
CA GLN A 131 -4.11 -9.67 14.15
C GLN A 131 -4.04 -9.17 15.61
N GLY A 132 -4.85 -9.75 16.51
CA GLY A 132 -4.79 -9.45 17.94
C GLY A 132 -3.43 -9.81 18.55
N LEU A 133 -2.83 -10.93 18.15
CA LEU A 133 -1.49 -11.34 18.59
C LEU A 133 -0.43 -10.37 18.08
N PHE A 134 -0.48 -9.95 16.82
CA PHE A 134 0.47 -9.00 16.24
C PHE A 134 0.35 -7.60 16.84
N ARG A 135 -0.82 -7.19 17.27
CA ARG A 135 -1.06 -5.92 17.99
C ARG A 135 -0.77 -5.99 19.49
N ASN A 136 -0.52 -7.19 20.04
CA ASN A 136 -0.25 -7.37 21.47
C ASN A 136 1.15 -6.85 21.83
N LYS A 137 1.22 -5.85 22.73
CA LYS A 137 2.48 -5.20 23.14
C LYS A 137 3.48 -6.16 23.80
N LEU A 138 3.00 -7.20 24.51
CA LEU A 138 3.89 -8.18 25.12
C LEU A 138 4.51 -9.10 24.05
N ALA A 139 3.69 -9.57 23.10
CA ALA A 139 4.18 -10.33 21.95
C ALA A 139 5.21 -9.55 21.13
N GLN A 140 4.94 -8.26 20.89
CA GLN A 140 5.88 -7.36 20.20
C GLN A 140 7.20 -7.19 20.97
N ARG A 141 7.16 -7.07 22.31
CA ARG A 141 8.37 -7.02 23.14
C ARG A 141 9.17 -8.32 23.10
N CYS A 142 8.49 -9.46 23.18
CA CYS A 142 9.16 -10.77 23.03
C CYS A 142 9.79 -10.92 21.65
N TYR A 143 9.08 -10.50 20.60
CA TYR A 143 9.60 -10.52 19.24
C TYR A 143 10.84 -9.61 19.08
N ALA A 144 10.82 -8.43 19.66
CA ALA A 144 11.93 -7.48 19.65
C ALA A 144 13.21 -8.00 20.35
N CYS A 145 13.09 -9.03 21.21
CA CYS A 145 14.25 -9.68 21.86
C CYS A 145 14.97 -10.66 20.92
N ILE A 146 14.37 -11.04 19.79
CA ILE A 146 14.97 -11.95 18.82
C ILE A 146 15.87 -11.13 17.89
N HIS A 147 17.03 -11.70 17.52
CA HIS A 147 17.97 -10.98 16.64
C HIS A 147 17.30 -10.60 15.30
N PRO A 148 17.46 -9.35 14.84
CA PRO A 148 16.79 -8.86 13.61
C PRO A 148 17.02 -9.73 12.38
N ASP A 149 18.24 -10.22 12.16
CA ASP A 149 18.53 -11.07 10.98
C ASP A 149 17.69 -12.35 10.96
N PHE A 150 17.38 -12.90 12.14
CA PHE A 150 16.56 -14.11 12.25
C PHE A 150 15.08 -13.82 11.95
N THR A 151 14.54 -12.75 12.53
CA THR A 151 13.15 -12.35 12.36
C THR A 151 12.87 -11.88 10.94
N ILE A 152 13.80 -11.13 10.35
CA ILE A 152 13.69 -10.67 8.96
C ILE A 152 13.73 -11.86 7.99
N ALA A 153 14.68 -12.81 8.19
CA ALA A 153 14.76 -14.02 7.37
C ALA A 153 13.47 -14.88 7.48
N LEU A 154 12.94 -15.04 8.69
CA LEU A 154 11.68 -15.76 8.92
C LEU A 154 10.49 -15.08 8.27
N ALA A 155 10.39 -13.75 8.39
CA ALA A 155 9.34 -12.95 7.80
C ALA A 155 9.36 -13.02 6.26
N HIS A 156 10.53 -12.93 5.63
CA HIS A 156 10.66 -13.11 4.18
C HIS A 156 10.25 -14.51 3.71
N ARG A 157 10.60 -15.56 4.48
CA ARG A 157 10.14 -16.93 4.17
C ARG A 157 8.63 -17.06 4.28
N TRP A 158 8.02 -16.45 5.29
CA TRP A 158 6.57 -16.47 5.45
C TRP A 158 5.88 -15.68 4.36
N SER A 159 6.32 -14.47 4.06
CA SER A 159 5.78 -13.63 3.00
C SER A 159 5.86 -14.34 1.64
N SER A 160 6.98 -14.99 1.31
CA SER A 160 7.13 -15.76 0.08
C SER A 160 6.20 -16.99 0.01
N SER A 161 6.03 -17.71 1.14
CA SER A 161 5.11 -18.85 1.22
C SER A 161 3.64 -18.43 1.10
N SER A 162 3.27 -17.30 1.69
CA SER A 162 1.92 -16.75 1.57
C SER A 162 1.59 -16.38 0.12
N ARG A 163 2.53 -15.80 -0.61
CA ARG A 163 2.36 -15.43 -2.02
C ARG A 163 2.24 -16.63 -2.96
N SER A 164 3.03 -17.68 -2.72
CA SER A 164 2.93 -18.91 -3.53
C SER A 164 1.59 -19.64 -3.33
N SER A 165 0.89 -19.37 -2.23
CA SER A 165 -0.46 -19.90 -1.96
C SER A 165 -1.58 -18.98 -2.46
N HIS A 166 -1.29 -17.71 -2.79
CA HIS A 166 -2.22 -16.83 -3.49
C HIS A 166 -2.09 -17.08 -4.99
N SER A 167 -3.02 -17.87 -5.54
CA SER A 167 -3.14 -18.09 -6.98
C SER A 167 -3.50 -16.77 -7.69
N GLU A 168 -3.13 -16.62 -8.96
CA GLU A 168 -3.58 -15.51 -9.83
C GLU A 168 -5.12 -15.32 -9.81
N GLU A 169 -5.83 -16.37 -9.48
CA GLU A 169 -7.28 -16.38 -9.30
C GLU A 169 -7.75 -15.59 -8.07
N SER A 170 -6.91 -15.45 -7.03
CA SER A 170 -7.23 -14.63 -5.85
C SER A 170 -7.04 -13.13 -6.10
N GLU A 171 -6.21 -12.74 -7.06
CA GLU A 171 -5.98 -11.36 -7.50
C GLU A 171 -6.99 -10.92 -8.56
N ARG A 172 -7.92 -11.78 -8.96
CA ARG A 172 -8.93 -11.47 -9.98
C ARG A 172 -10.16 -10.83 -9.35
N TYR A 173 -10.68 -9.80 -9.99
CA TYR A 173 -11.97 -9.23 -9.63
C TYR A 173 -13.09 -10.25 -9.86
N LYS A 174 -13.85 -10.57 -8.81
CA LYS A 174 -14.90 -11.61 -8.82
C LYS A 174 -16.31 -11.07 -9.07
N GLY A 175 -16.42 -9.76 -9.25
CA GLY A 175 -17.70 -9.08 -9.40
C GLY A 175 -18.15 -8.40 -8.10
N GLU A 176 -19.06 -7.45 -8.23
CA GLU A 176 -19.48 -6.56 -7.14
C GLU A 176 -20.07 -7.30 -5.92
N ASN A 177 -20.75 -8.41 -6.14
CA ASN A 177 -21.41 -9.17 -5.07
C ASN A 177 -20.44 -10.07 -4.30
N GLU A 178 -19.32 -10.44 -4.87
CA GLU A 178 -18.34 -11.33 -4.27
C GLU A 178 -17.13 -10.58 -3.71
N GLU A 179 -16.85 -9.35 -4.21
CA GLU A 179 -15.72 -8.55 -3.71
C GLU A 179 -16.00 -7.98 -2.32
N PRO A 180 -15.23 -8.40 -1.29
CA PRO A 180 -15.51 -8.01 0.09
C PRO A 180 -15.48 -6.50 0.33
N LEU A 181 -14.56 -5.78 -0.33
CA LEU A 181 -14.43 -4.33 -0.16
C LEU A 181 -15.59 -3.58 -0.82
N VAL A 182 -16.11 -4.06 -1.95
CA VAL A 182 -17.31 -3.50 -2.59
C VAL A 182 -18.53 -3.69 -1.71
N ARG A 183 -18.71 -4.88 -1.17
CA ARG A 183 -19.82 -5.18 -0.25
C ARG A 183 -19.77 -4.31 1.00
N PHE A 184 -18.61 -4.19 1.60
CA PHE A 184 -18.40 -3.31 2.75
C PHE A 184 -18.74 -1.86 2.41
N ALA A 185 -18.22 -1.31 1.31
CA ALA A 185 -18.44 0.08 0.93
C ALA A 185 -19.93 0.36 0.66
N LYS A 186 -20.63 -0.58 -0.01
CA LYS A 186 -22.09 -0.50 -0.20
C LYS A 186 -22.86 -0.49 1.12
N GLU A 187 -22.53 -1.40 2.03
CA GLU A 187 -23.18 -1.51 3.36
C GLU A 187 -22.91 -0.27 4.20
N TYR A 188 -21.66 0.21 4.23
CA TYR A 188 -21.26 1.40 4.97
C TYR A 188 -21.96 2.67 4.47
N SER A 189 -22.14 2.81 3.15
CA SER A 189 -22.84 3.93 2.51
C SER A 189 -24.33 3.99 2.85
N LEU A 190 -24.94 2.93 3.37
CA LEU A 190 -26.35 2.98 3.79
C LEU A 190 -26.56 3.83 5.06
N THR A 191 -25.52 3.97 5.86
CA THR A 191 -25.58 4.66 7.17
C THR A 191 -24.66 5.85 7.29
N HIS A 192 -23.70 5.99 6.37
CA HIS A 192 -22.72 7.06 6.37
C HIS A 192 -22.67 7.73 5.00
N ASP A 193 -22.62 9.07 5.02
CA ASP A 193 -22.45 9.87 3.81
C ASP A 193 -20.94 9.91 3.47
N VAL A 194 -20.55 9.23 2.39
CA VAL A 194 -19.17 9.10 1.92
C VAL A 194 -19.14 9.35 0.41
N ASP A 195 -18.30 10.28 -0.01
CA ASP A 195 -18.14 10.59 -1.43
C ASP A 195 -17.13 9.62 -2.08
N TYR A 196 -16.02 9.33 -1.40
CA TYR A 196 -14.96 8.50 -1.94
C TYR A 196 -14.48 7.45 -0.93
N PHE A 197 -14.45 6.19 -1.34
CA PHE A 197 -13.75 5.10 -0.66
C PHE A 197 -12.44 4.85 -1.39
N ILE A 198 -11.29 4.97 -0.69
CA ILE A 198 -9.98 4.65 -1.25
C ILE A 198 -9.39 3.51 -0.42
N MET A 199 -9.14 2.38 -1.06
CA MET A 199 -8.65 1.17 -0.41
C MET A 199 -7.53 0.51 -1.23
N GLY A 200 -6.73 -0.34 -0.58
CA GLY A 200 -5.69 -1.17 -1.18
C GLY A 200 -5.96 -2.66 -0.99
N HIS A 201 -4.93 -3.40 -0.50
CA HIS A 201 -4.97 -4.79 -0.04
C HIS A 201 -5.22 -5.86 -1.12
N ARG A 202 -6.13 -5.60 -2.07
CA ARG A 202 -6.60 -6.61 -3.04
C ARG A 202 -5.70 -6.77 -4.27
N HIS A 203 -4.74 -5.90 -4.48
CA HIS A 203 -3.84 -5.88 -5.66
C HIS A 203 -4.59 -5.86 -7.00
N ILE A 204 -5.80 -5.35 -7.02
CA ILE A 204 -6.60 -5.11 -8.21
C ILE A 204 -6.84 -3.61 -8.37
N LEU A 205 -6.85 -3.13 -9.58
CA LEU A 205 -7.31 -1.78 -9.86
C LEU A 205 -8.81 -1.84 -10.17
N LEU A 206 -9.60 -1.22 -9.31
CA LEU A 206 -11.04 -1.12 -9.49
C LEU A 206 -11.48 0.31 -9.22
N ASP A 207 -12.26 0.85 -10.14
CA ASP A 207 -12.89 2.15 -10.05
C ASP A 207 -14.38 1.98 -10.31
N LEU A 208 -15.20 2.13 -9.27
CA LEU A 208 -16.59 1.76 -9.29
C LEU A 208 -17.47 2.84 -8.66
N MET A 209 -18.49 3.29 -9.40
CA MET A 209 -19.57 4.12 -8.84
C MET A 209 -20.52 3.23 -8.03
N LEU A 210 -20.57 3.42 -6.72
CA LEU A 210 -21.50 2.72 -5.83
C LEU A 210 -22.92 3.33 -5.89
N SER A 211 -22.98 4.65 -6.10
CA SER A 211 -24.21 5.42 -6.24
C SER A 211 -23.92 6.67 -7.07
N ARG A 212 -24.91 7.56 -7.22
CA ARG A 212 -24.71 8.86 -7.90
C ARG A 212 -23.69 9.78 -7.19
N ARG A 213 -23.40 9.55 -5.91
CA ARG A 213 -22.52 10.40 -5.09
C ARG A 213 -21.33 9.68 -4.51
N SER A 214 -21.35 8.36 -4.47
CA SER A 214 -20.34 7.58 -3.79
C SER A 214 -19.56 6.74 -4.78
N ARG A 215 -18.23 6.82 -4.73
CA ARG A 215 -17.30 6.13 -5.62
C ARG A 215 -16.29 5.33 -4.78
N LEU A 216 -16.03 4.09 -5.19
CA LEU A 216 -15.01 3.23 -4.61
C LEU A 216 -13.85 3.09 -5.57
N VAL A 217 -12.66 3.36 -5.09
CA VAL A 217 -11.40 3.06 -5.76
C VAL A 217 -10.63 2.05 -4.93
N ILE A 218 -10.36 0.89 -5.50
CA ILE A 218 -9.37 -0.06 -4.97
C ILE A 218 -8.13 0.15 -5.81
N LEU A 219 -7.07 0.65 -5.16
CA LEU A 219 -5.80 0.88 -5.81
C LEU A 219 -5.10 -0.46 -6.06
N GLY A 220 -4.51 -0.61 -7.23
CA GLY A 220 -3.67 -1.74 -7.58
C GLY A 220 -2.40 -1.80 -6.74
N ASP A 221 -1.34 -2.30 -7.31
CA ASP A 221 -0.03 -2.38 -6.67
C ASP A 221 1.04 -1.57 -7.40
N TRP A 222 2.21 -1.41 -6.76
CA TRP A 222 3.40 -0.79 -7.35
C TRP A 222 4.44 -1.82 -7.77
N ILE A 223 3.98 -3.01 -8.22
CA ILE A 223 4.79 -4.12 -8.75
C ILE A 223 4.50 -4.31 -10.22
N LYS A 224 3.20 -4.38 -10.57
CA LYS A 224 2.71 -4.69 -11.91
C LYS A 224 1.86 -3.57 -12.49
N ILE A 225 1.06 -2.90 -11.65
CA ILE A 225 0.01 -1.97 -12.10
C ILE A 225 0.48 -0.52 -11.99
N PHE A 226 1.27 -0.16 -10.97
CA PHE A 226 1.78 1.20 -10.70
C PHE A 226 0.68 2.27 -10.64
N SER A 227 -0.49 1.91 -10.10
CA SER A 227 -1.63 2.81 -10.07
C SER A 227 -1.63 3.74 -8.87
N TYR A 228 -2.20 4.91 -9.06
CA TYR A 228 -2.38 5.92 -8.05
C TYR A 228 -3.69 6.69 -8.28
N ALA A 229 -4.15 7.43 -7.27
CA ALA A 229 -5.26 8.34 -7.42
C ALA A 229 -4.88 9.76 -7.02
N VAL A 230 -5.41 10.74 -7.73
CA VAL A 230 -5.20 12.17 -7.50
C VAL A 230 -6.55 12.83 -7.27
N PHE A 231 -6.64 13.62 -6.22
CA PHE A 231 -7.77 14.50 -5.98
C PHE A 231 -7.29 15.95 -6.10
N ASP A 232 -7.90 16.74 -6.97
CA ASP A 232 -7.54 18.12 -7.28
C ASP A 232 -8.34 19.18 -6.50
N GLY A 233 -9.20 18.73 -5.57
CA GLY A 233 -10.14 19.56 -4.82
C GLY A 233 -11.58 19.44 -5.32
N GLU A 234 -11.80 18.95 -6.54
CA GLU A 234 -13.14 18.76 -7.13
C GLU A 234 -13.32 17.32 -7.66
N HIS A 235 -12.31 16.78 -8.32
CA HIS A 235 -12.40 15.50 -9.03
C HIS A 235 -11.33 14.51 -8.56
N LEU A 236 -11.76 13.26 -8.36
CA LEU A 236 -10.85 12.13 -8.13
C LEU A 236 -10.52 11.46 -9.45
N MET A 237 -9.24 11.46 -9.82
CA MET A 237 -8.71 10.81 -11.00
C MET A 237 -7.89 9.59 -10.59
N VAL A 238 -8.00 8.50 -11.34
CA VAL A 238 -7.21 7.27 -11.16
C VAL A 238 -6.34 7.11 -12.40
N ASP A 239 -5.05 6.86 -12.20
CA ASP A 239 -4.09 6.79 -13.29
C ASP A 239 -3.01 5.73 -13.01
N ILE A 240 -2.23 5.42 -14.02
CA ILE A 240 -1.12 4.46 -13.97
C ILE A 240 0.17 5.19 -14.33
N PHE A 241 1.19 5.06 -13.48
CA PHE A 241 2.47 5.68 -13.74
C PHE A 241 3.27 4.88 -14.77
N GLU A 242 3.42 5.43 -15.95
CA GLU A 242 4.29 4.89 -17.00
C GLU A 242 5.70 5.47 -16.85
N ASP A 243 6.66 4.62 -16.45
CA ASP A 243 8.06 5.03 -16.42
C ASP A 243 8.63 4.99 -17.85
N SER A 244 8.75 6.15 -18.47
CA SER A 244 9.31 6.30 -19.83
C SER A 244 10.74 5.73 -20.00
N ASN A 245 11.45 5.46 -18.91
CA ASN A 245 12.78 4.84 -18.92
C ASN A 245 12.75 3.31 -18.80
N CYS A 246 11.59 2.69 -18.54
CA CYS A 246 11.44 1.23 -18.44
C CYS A 246 11.05 0.55 -19.77
N SER A 247 10.64 1.30 -20.78
CA SER A 247 10.10 0.79 -22.05
C SER A 247 11.15 0.25 -23.05
N THR A 248 12.45 0.19 -22.69
CA THR A 248 13.52 -0.18 -23.62
C THR A 248 14.03 -1.62 -23.54
N THR A 249 13.39 -2.52 -22.76
CA THR A 249 13.98 -3.87 -22.56
C THR A 249 13.12 -5.06 -23.08
N THR A 250 11.99 -4.83 -23.74
CA THR A 250 11.11 -5.94 -24.19
C THR A 250 10.92 -6.11 -25.69
N ASN A 251 11.63 -5.36 -26.56
CA ASN A 251 11.43 -5.45 -28.02
C ASN A 251 12.69 -5.78 -28.84
N SER A 252 13.64 -6.58 -28.35
CA SER A 252 14.80 -6.98 -29.15
C SER A 252 15.12 -8.48 -29.17
N SER A 253 14.11 -9.38 -29.11
CA SER A 253 14.40 -10.82 -29.26
C SER A 253 13.26 -11.62 -29.92
N LEU A 254 12.65 -11.09 -30.99
CA LEU A 254 11.78 -11.88 -31.88
C LEU A 254 11.89 -11.42 -33.35
N GLU A 255 13.13 -11.24 -33.87
CA GLU A 255 13.39 -11.27 -35.32
C GLU A 255 14.79 -11.85 -35.54
N GLY A 256 14.84 -13.06 -36.04
CA GLY A 256 16.06 -13.66 -36.52
C GLY A 256 16.12 -15.16 -36.29
N ASP A 257 15.34 -15.93 -37.04
CA ASP A 257 15.80 -17.15 -37.72
C ASP A 257 14.70 -17.68 -38.64
N LYS A 258 14.75 -17.21 -39.86
CA LYS A 258 14.29 -17.95 -41.03
C LYS A 258 15.34 -17.73 -42.11
N LEU A 259 16.21 -18.74 -42.23
CA LEU A 259 16.77 -19.26 -43.51
C LEU A 259 17.43 -20.60 -43.22
#